data_14461d6ec25849d810499d9f80afdf92
#
_entry.id   14461d6ec25849d810499d9f80afdf92
#
_cell.length_a   1.000
_cell.length_b   1.000
_cell.length_c   1.000
_cell.angle_alpha   90.00
_cell.angle_beta   90.00
_cell.angle_gamma   90.00
#
_symmetry.space_group_name_H-M   'P 1'
#
loop_
_entity.id
_entity.type
_entity.pdbx_description
1 polymer ?
#
loop_
_entity_poly.entity_id
_entity_poly.type
_entity_poly.pdbx_seq_one_letter_code
_entity_poly.pdbx_strand_id
1 'polypeptide(L)'
;GVARRREPLLALIGTGMRTARANRRLALGYLASFVARGDLVVIGTFFSLWMMQAGLAQGLSRPAAMAKAGALYGVAQLAGLAWGPILGWLMDKLDRVTVIVIAMGLAAVGYSVVGLTHDPFAPGMSARMMLLGAGELSCILAGQALLGQQAPRDLRGSVMGVAAICAALGVLFSTSLGGWLFDHWRAGGPFVMIAVVNALVLLVALWVRLTTPTERPDR
;
A
#
# COMPACT_ATOMS: atom_id res chain seq x y z
N GLY A 1 -35.26 16.16 -14.94
CA GLY A 1 -34.03 16.11 -14.15
C GLY A 1 -34.39 16.16 -12.68
N VAL A 2 -34.25 15.02 -11.96
CA VAL A 2 -34.45 14.98 -10.51
C VAL A 2 -33.22 15.66 -9.89
N ALA A 3 -33.39 16.83 -9.27
CA ALA A 3 -32.37 17.52 -8.53
C ALA A 3 -31.92 16.61 -7.36
N ARG A 4 -30.78 15.96 -7.50
CA ARG A 4 -30.12 15.23 -6.38
C ARG A 4 -29.85 16.27 -5.28
N ARG A 5 -30.58 16.20 -4.17
CA ARG A 5 -30.26 16.96 -2.94
C ARG A 5 -28.79 16.66 -2.63
N ARG A 6 -27.96 17.70 -2.57
CA ARG A 6 -26.58 17.62 -2.11
C ARG A 6 -26.60 17.27 -0.63
N GLU A 7 -26.40 16.02 -0.30
CA GLU A 7 -26.22 15.63 1.11
C GLU A 7 -24.94 16.29 1.67
N PRO A 8 -24.96 16.74 2.93
CA PRO A 8 -23.78 17.33 3.55
C PRO A 8 -22.65 16.28 3.63
N LEU A 9 -21.41 16.71 3.38
CA LEU A 9 -20.21 15.87 3.37
C LEU A 9 -20.11 14.95 4.59
N LEU A 10 -20.41 15.47 5.79
CA LEU A 10 -20.38 14.68 7.03
C LEU A 10 -21.42 13.53 7.04
N ALA A 11 -22.58 13.72 6.41
CA ALA A 11 -23.57 12.65 6.29
C ALA A 11 -23.09 11.54 5.35
N LEU A 12 -22.42 11.90 4.24
CA LEU A 12 -21.83 10.96 3.31
C LEU A 12 -20.71 10.12 3.97
N ILE A 13 -19.82 10.77 4.74
CA ILE A 13 -18.77 10.10 5.51
C ILE A 13 -19.40 9.17 6.55
N GLY A 14 -20.40 9.65 7.31
CA GLY A 14 -21.11 8.85 8.31
C GLY A 14 -21.79 7.62 7.70
N THR A 15 -22.33 7.74 6.49
CA THR A 15 -22.94 6.62 5.76
C THR A 15 -21.89 5.60 5.33
N GLY A 16 -20.76 6.03 4.74
CA GLY A 16 -19.67 5.14 4.37
C GLY A 16 -19.06 4.39 5.56
N MET A 17 -18.89 5.06 6.70
CA MET A 17 -18.40 4.44 7.93
C MET A 17 -19.39 3.44 8.53
N ARG A 18 -20.70 3.74 8.52
CA ARG A 18 -21.74 2.81 8.97
C ARG A 18 -21.77 1.54 8.11
N THR A 19 -21.67 1.71 6.81
CA THR A 19 -21.61 0.58 5.88
C THR A 19 -20.43 -0.34 6.18
N ALA A 20 -19.25 0.22 6.49
CA ALA A 20 -18.08 -0.56 6.85
C ALA A 20 -18.22 -1.30 8.20
N ARG A 21 -18.92 -0.70 9.18
CA ARG A 21 -19.18 -1.41 10.46
C ARG A 21 -20.05 -2.65 10.28
N ALA A 22 -20.93 -2.65 9.29
CA ALA A 22 -21.77 -3.79 8.95
C ALA A 22 -21.09 -4.79 8.01
N ASN A 23 -20.01 -4.38 7.29
CA ASN A 23 -19.32 -5.20 6.31
C ASN A 23 -17.81 -5.21 6.58
N ARG A 24 -17.32 -6.32 7.16
CA ARG A 24 -15.90 -6.50 7.50
C ARG A 24 -14.98 -6.46 6.28
N ARG A 25 -15.44 -6.92 5.11
CA ARG A 25 -14.68 -6.86 3.85
C ARG A 25 -14.50 -5.42 3.39
N LEU A 26 -15.53 -4.59 3.52
CA LEU A 26 -15.45 -3.17 3.21
C LEU A 26 -14.48 -2.43 4.16
N ALA A 27 -14.54 -2.75 5.46
CA ALA A 27 -13.61 -2.21 6.45
C ALA A 27 -12.15 -2.58 6.12
N LEU A 28 -11.90 -3.83 5.69
CA LEU A 28 -10.59 -4.26 5.21
C LEU A 28 -10.14 -3.46 3.97
N GLY A 29 -11.05 -3.13 3.05
CA GLY A 29 -10.76 -2.27 1.90
C GLY A 29 -10.31 -0.85 2.31
N TYR A 30 -10.87 -0.29 3.39
CA TYR A 30 -10.41 0.99 3.94
C TYR A 30 -9.01 0.90 4.55
N LEU A 31 -8.72 -0.17 5.29
CA LEU A 31 -7.36 -0.43 5.80
C LEU A 31 -6.36 -0.61 4.66
N ALA A 32 -6.72 -1.35 3.62
CA ALA A 32 -5.89 -1.50 2.44
C ALA A 32 -5.61 -0.16 1.75
N SER A 33 -6.60 0.76 1.69
CA SER A 33 -6.40 2.10 1.13
C SER A 33 -5.44 2.96 1.96
N PHE A 34 -5.52 2.85 3.29
CA PHE A 34 -4.58 3.50 4.21
C PHE A 34 -3.15 3.05 3.94
N VAL A 35 -2.92 1.73 3.90
CA VAL A 35 -1.58 1.16 3.70
C VAL A 35 -1.03 1.49 2.33
N ALA A 36 -1.78 1.23 1.25
CA ALA A 36 -1.31 1.41 -0.12
C ALA A 36 -0.82 2.84 -0.43
N ARG A 37 -1.41 3.86 0.21
CA ARG A 37 -0.92 5.24 0.07
C ARG A 37 0.29 5.54 0.94
N GLY A 38 0.39 4.93 2.12
CA GLY A 38 1.58 4.97 2.95
C GLY A 38 2.80 4.35 2.28
N ASP A 39 2.62 3.19 1.67
CA ASP A 39 3.64 2.47 0.90
C ASP A 39 4.25 3.35 -0.19
N LEU A 40 3.39 3.97 -1.01
CA LEU A 40 3.80 4.84 -2.11
C LEU A 40 4.64 6.04 -1.65
N VAL A 41 4.26 6.65 -0.52
CA VAL A 41 5.01 7.79 0.06
C VAL A 41 6.37 7.35 0.56
N VAL A 42 6.46 6.20 1.23
CA VAL A 42 7.72 5.73 1.79
C VAL A 42 8.73 5.41 0.70
N ILE A 43 8.35 4.68 -0.34
CA ILE A 43 9.28 4.39 -1.44
C ILE A 43 9.64 5.66 -2.23
N GLY A 44 8.68 6.52 -2.54
CA GLY A 44 8.92 7.70 -3.36
C GLY A 44 9.80 8.75 -2.67
N THR A 45 9.63 8.94 -1.36
CA THR A 45 10.31 10.00 -0.61
C THR A 45 11.55 9.48 0.12
N PHE A 46 11.37 8.50 1.03
CA PHE A 46 12.45 8.09 1.93
C PHE A 46 13.52 7.25 1.24
N PHE A 47 13.18 6.50 0.19
CA PHE A 47 14.21 5.78 -0.56
C PHE A 47 15.20 6.73 -1.24
N SER A 48 14.70 7.78 -1.88
CA SER A 48 15.54 8.79 -2.53
C SER A 48 16.43 9.53 -1.53
N LEU A 49 15.88 9.89 -0.36
CA LEU A 49 16.65 10.52 0.71
C LEU A 49 17.74 9.59 1.26
N TRP A 50 17.41 8.32 1.51
CA TRP A 50 18.36 7.33 2.00
C TRP A 50 19.49 7.10 1.01
N MET A 51 19.19 6.91 -0.27
CA MET A 51 20.17 6.75 -1.34
C MET A 51 21.09 7.99 -1.46
N MET A 52 20.51 9.18 -1.33
CA MET A 52 21.29 10.41 -1.37
C MET A 52 22.26 10.50 -0.18
N GLN A 53 21.79 10.25 1.04
CA GLN A 53 22.65 10.30 2.24
C GLN A 53 23.77 9.26 2.16
N ALA A 54 23.44 8.01 1.85
CA ALA A 54 24.41 6.93 1.73
C ALA A 54 25.41 7.17 0.59
N GLY A 55 24.94 7.71 -0.54
CA GLY A 55 25.80 8.05 -1.69
C GLY A 55 26.80 9.15 -1.37
N LEU A 56 26.38 10.23 -0.70
CA LEU A 56 27.26 11.30 -0.26
C LEU A 56 28.31 10.79 0.73
N ALA A 57 27.91 9.92 1.66
CA ALA A 57 28.85 9.28 2.61
C ALA A 57 29.90 8.40 1.92
N GLN A 58 29.57 7.83 0.75
CA GLN A 58 30.50 7.05 -0.09
C GLN A 58 31.27 7.93 -1.11
N GLY A 59 31.18 9.25 -1.04
CA GLY A 59 31.88 10.17 -1.94
C GLY A 59 31.23 10.36 -3.32
N LEU A 60 29.99 9.89 -3.53
CA LEU A 60 29.26 10.15 -4.76
C LEU A 60 28.76 11.59 -4.81
N SER A 61 28.69 12.19 -6.00
CA SER A 61 27.99 13.45 -6.19
C SER A 61 26.47 13.27 -6.01
N ARG A 62 25.77 14.35 -5.62
CA ARG A 62 24.30 14.33 -5.51
C ARG A 62 23.59 13.82 -6.78
N PRO A 63 23.94 14.30 -8.00
CA PRO A 63 23.32 13.78 -9.22
C PRO A 63 23.55 12.28 -9.41
N ALA A 64 24.75 11.77 -9.11
CA ALA A 64 25.06 10.35 -9.24
C ALA A 64 24.27 9.49 -8.24
N ALA A 65 24.16 9.92 -6.98
CA ALA A 65 23.36 9.23 -5.98
C ALA A 65 21.86 9.21 -6.36
N MET A 66 21.30 10.33 -6.82
CA MET A 66 19.91 10.42 -7.27
C MET A 66 19.64 9.61 -8.54
N ALA A 67 20.58 9.56 -9.48
CA ALA A 67 20.45 8.71 -10.67
C ALA A 67 20.34 7.21 -10.30
N LYS A 68 21.18 6.75 -9.34
CA LYS A 68 21.09 5.37 -8.82
C LYS A 68 19.78 5.12 -8.07
N ALA A 69 19.30 6.09 -7.28
CA ALA A 69 18.00 6.00 -6.62
C ALA A 69 16.87 5.85 -7.64
N GLY A 70 16.86 6.69 -8.66
CA GLY A 70 15.87 6.63 -9.75
C GLY A 70 15.93 5.31 -10.53
N ALA A 71 17.11 4.78 -10.78
CA ALA A 71 17.28 3.49 -11.45
C ALA A 71 16.69 2.33 -10.60
N LEU A 72 16.99 2.27 -9.30
CA LEU A 72 16.44 1.25 -8.41
C LEU A 72 14.94 1.41 -8.20
N TYR A 73 14.45 2.63 -8.08
CA TYR A 73 13.02 2.91 -8.05
C TYR A 73 12.33 2.45 -9.34
N GLY A 74 12.93 2.73 -10.51
CA GLY A 74 12.47 2.25 -11.80
C GLY A 74 12.41 0.72 -11.87
N VAL A 75 13.39 0.01 -11.30
CA VAL A 75 13.37 -1.47 -11.19
C VAL A 75 12.16 -1.94 -10.38
N ALA A 76 11.84 -1.28 -9.26
CA ALA A 76 10.65 -1.62 -8.47
C ALA A 76 9.36 -1.44 -9.27
N GLN A 77 9.22 -0.29 -9.96
CA GLN A 77 8.01 0.01 -10.75
C GLN A 77 7.85 -0.95 -11.95
N LEU A 78 8.93 -1.27 -12.65
CA LEU A 78 8.92 -2.25 -13.75
C LEU A 78 8.58 -3.66 -13.26
N ALA A 79 9.11 -4.07 -12.10
CA ALA A 79 8.78 -5.36 -11.49
C ALA A 79 7.30 -5.42 -11.08
N GLY A 80 6.76 -4.35 -10.48
CA GLY A 80 5.33 -4.24 -10.19
C GLY A 80 4.49 -4.37 -11.45
N LEU A 81 4.84 -3.63 -12.50
CA LEU A 81 4.13 -3.69 -13.78
C LEU A 81 4.17 -5.09 -14.42
N ALA A 82 5.33 -5.76 -14.40
CA ALA A 82 5.47 -7.13 -14.90
C ALA A 82 4.69 -8.15 -14.05
N TRP A 83 4.55 -7.90 -12.74
CA TRP A 83 3.74 -8.69 -11.83
C TRP A 83 2.23 -8.50 -12.03
N GLY A 84 1.79 -7.36 -12.55
CA GLY A 84 0.39 -6.98 -12.74
C GLY A 84 -0.49 -8.04 -13.41
N PRO A 85 -0.09 -8.64 -14.54
CA PRO A 85 -0.84 -9.71 -15.20
C PRO A 85 -1.05 -10.95 -14.31
N ILE A 86 -0.03 -11.34 -13.52
CA ILE A 86 -0.10 -12.46 -12.57
C ILE A 86 -1.11 -12.13 -11.47
N LEU A 87 -1.04 -10.92 -10.93
CA LEU A 87 -1.99 -10.45 -9.92
C LEU A 87 -3.42 -10.39 -10.48
N GLY A 88 -3.60 -9.91 -11.71
CA GLY A 88 -4.88 -9.91 -12.42
C GLY A 88 -5.48 -11.32 -12.51
N TRP A 89 -4.68 -12.29 -12.95
CA TRP A 89 -5.07 -13.69 -13.00
C TRP A 89 -5.46 -14.23 -11.60
N LEU A 90 -4.71 -13.89 -10.54
CA LEU A 90 -5.07 -14.25 -9.16
C LEU A 90 -6.41 -13.64 -8.74
N MET A 91 -6.64 -12.36 -9.10
CA MET A 91 -7.91 -11.68 -8.82
C MET A 91 -9.11 -12.31 -9.53
N ASP A 92 -8.93 -12.92 -10.69
CA ASP A 92 -10.00 -13.61 -11.41
C ASP A 92 -10.28 -15.03 -10.87
N LYS A 93 -9.32 -15.64 -10.20
CA LYS A 93 -9.42 -17.02 -9.69
C LYS A 93 -9.74 -17.09 -8.20
N LEU A 94 -9.30 -16.14 -7.42
CA LEU A 94 -9.37 -16.15 -5.96
C LEU A 94 -10.39 -15.13 -5.43
N ASP A 95 -10.91 -15.40 -4.24
CA ASP A 95 -11.64 -14.41 -3.44
C ASP A 95 -10.80 -13.18 -3.20
N ARG A 96 -11.38 -11.99 -3.34
CA ARG A 96 -10.67 -10.69 -3.21
C ARG A 96 -9.96 -10.52 -1.86
N VAL A 97 -10.52 -11.07 -0.77
CA VAL A 97 -9.86 -11.04 0.55
C VAL A 97 -8.60 -11.91 0.54
N THR A 98 -8.65 -13.08 -0.14
CA THR A 98 -7.46 -13.94 -0.31
C THR A 98 -6.36 -13.21 -1.10
N VAL A 99 -6.73 -12.45 -2.13
CA VAL A 99 -5.76 -11.64 -2.89
C VAL A 99 -5.14 -10.54 -2.01
N ILE A 100 -5.93 -9.91 -1.12
CA ILE A 100 -5.39 -8.94 -0.14
C ILE A 100 -4.41 -9.63 0.83
N VAL A 101 -4.70 -10.85 1.30
CA VAL A 101 -3.75 -11.62 2.14
C VAL A 101 -2.41 -11.80 1.42
N ILE A 102 -2.44 -12.21 0.14
CA ILE A 102 -1.22 -12.37 -0.67
C ILE A 102 -0.52 -11.02 -0.84
N ALA A 103 -1.25 -9.98 -1.20
CA ALA A 103 -0.72 -8.63 -1.42
C ALA A 103 -0.01 -8.07 -0.19
N MET A 104 -0.69 -8.10 0.98
CA MET A 104 -0.13 -7.61 2.24
C MET A 104 1.07 -8.45 2.70
N GLY A 105 1.04 -9.77 2.50
CA GLY A 105 2.17 -10.65 2.79
C GLY A 105 3.38 -10.33 1.91
N LEU A 106 3.18 -10.17 0.60
CA LEU A 106 4.24 -9.82 -0.34
C LEU A 106 4.85 -8.44 -0.02
N ALA A 107 4.01 -7.45 0.29
CA ALA A 107 4.46 -6.13 0.68
C ALA A 107 5.22 -6.16 2.02
N ALA A 108 4.67 -6.84 3.04
CA ALA A 108 5.34 -6.96 4.34
C ALA A 108 6.76 -7.54 4.19
N VAL A 109 6.93 -8.59 3.39
CA VAL A 109 8.26 -9.17 3.10
C VAL A 109 9.11 -8.20 2.29
N GLY A 110 8.59 -7.62 1.20
CA GLY A 110 9.32 -6.69 0.34
C GLY A 110 9.86 -5.49 1.11
N TYR A 111 9.02 -4.82 1.89
CA TYR A 111 9.42 -3.69 2.73
C TYR A 111 10.37 -4.11 3.86
N SER A 112 10.21 -5.32 4.44
CA SER A 112 11.13 -5.83 5.47
C SER A 112 12.54 -6.03 4.91
N VAL A 113 12.69 -6.70 3.77
CA VAL A 113 14.02 -6.99 3.21
C VAL A 113 14.76 -5.73 2.74
N VAL A 114 14.03 -4.69 2.29
CA VAL A 114 14.61 -3.39 1.99
C VAL A 114 14.93 -2.66 3.28
N GLY A 115 13.98 -2.53 4.20
CA GLY A 115 14.13 -1.77 5.43
C GLY A 115 15.20 -2.33 6.38
N LEU A 116 15.45 -3.63 6.40
CA LEU A 116 16.49 -4.25 7.22
C LEU A 116 17.90 -4.16 6.60
N THR A 117 18.01 -3.71 5.36
CA THR A 117 19.31 -3.46 4.71
C THR A 117 20.02 -2.27 5.35
N HIS A 118 21.32 -2.38 5.60
CA HIS A 118 22.12 -1.28 6.17
C HIS A 118 22.64 -0.34 5.08
N ASP A 119 23.08 -0.88 3.95
CA ASP A 119 23.61 -0.12 2.82
C ASP A 119 22.68 -0.27 1.60
N PRO A 120 22.05 0.83 1.12
CA PRO A 120 21.17 0.77 -0.04
C PRO A 120 21.93 0.50 -1.36
N PHE A 121 23.25 0.54 -1.36
CA PHE A 121 24.10 0.15 -2.49
C PHE A 121 24.55 -1.30 -2.41
N ALA A 122 24.15 -2.06 -1.39
CA ALA A 122 24.54 -3.45 -1.22
C ALA A 122 24.15 -4.33 -2.42
N PRO A 123 24.95 -5.36 -2.75
CA PRO A 123 24.60 -6.33 -3.78
C PRO A 123 23.20 -6.94 -3.53
N GLY A 124 22.42 -7.11 -4.59
CA GLY A 124 21.07 -7.67 -4.50
C GLY A 124 19.99 -6.66 -4.14
N MET A 125 20.29 -5.35 -4.01
CA MET A 125 19.27 -4.32 -3.76
C MET A 125 18.21 -4.29 -4.88
N SER A 126 18.62 -4.51 -6.14
CA SER A 126 17.67 -4.60 -7.26
C SER A 126 16.62 -5.70 -7.06
N ALA A 127 17.03 -6.90 -6.61
CA ALA A 127 16.11 -8.00 -6.33
C ALA A 127 15.14 -7.67 -5.18
N ARG A 128 15.63 -7.00 -4.13
CA ARG A 128 14.77 -6.53 -3.01
C ARG A 128 13.76 -5.49 -3.49
N MET A 129 14.18 -4.55 -4.34
CA MET A 129 13.31 -3.54 -4.95
C MET A 129 12.27 -4.16 -5.88
N MET A 130 12.61 -5.22 -6.62
CA MET A 130 11.64 -5.97 -7.43
C MET A 130 10.54 -6.59 -6.56
N LEU A 131 10.94 -7.24 -5.46
CA LEU A 131 9.98 -7.84 -4.51
C LEU A 131 9.07 -6.78 -3.88
N LEU A 132 9.66 -5.65 -3.45
CA LEU A 132 8.93 -4.52 -2.90
C LEU A 132 7.93 -3.96 -3.92
N GLY A 133 8.34 -3.71 -5.16
CA GLY A 133 7.47 -3.17 -6.21
C GLY A 133 6.30 -4.10 -6.56
N ALA A 134 6.52 -5.42 -6.58
CA ALA A 134 5.45 -6.40 -6.74
C ALA A 134 4.44 -6.32 -5.58
N GLY A 135 4.92 -6.20 -4.34
CA GLY A 135 4.09 -6.03 -3.15
C GLY A 135 3.28 -4.73 -3.17
N GLU A 136 3.94 -3.61 -3.45
CA GLU A 136 3.32 -2.27 -3.54
C GLU A 136 2.16 -2.25 -4.53
N LEU A 137 2.39 -2.68 -5.77
CA LEU A 137 1.34 -2.73 -6.78
C LEU A 137 0.20 -3.67 -6.37
N SER A 138 0.52 -4.80 -5.74
CA SER A 138 -0.49 -5.74 -5.25
C SER A 138 -1.42 -5.11 -4.23
N CYS A 139 -0.90 -4.36 -3.26
CA CYS A 139 -1.70 -3.66 -2.25
C CYS A 139 -2.65 -2.64 -2.88
N ILE A 140 -2.17 -1.86 -3.85
CA ILE A 140 -2.97 -0.86 -4.56
C ILE A 140 -4.13 -1.52 -5.31
N LEU A 141 -3.84 -2.50 -6.16
CA LEU A 141 -4.84 -3.12 -7.03
C LEU A 141 -5.82 -4.00 -6.26
N ALA A 142 -5.35 -4.83 -5.32
CA ALA A 142 -6.19 -5.69 -4.51
C ALA A 142 -7.14 -4.88 -3.62
N GLY A 143 -6.66 -3.79 -3.00
CA GLY A 143 -7.47 -2.89 -2.19
C GLY A 143 -8.58 -2.22 -3.00
N GLN A 144 -8.25 -1.70 -4.18
CA GLN A 144 -9.24 -1.07 -5.08
C GLN A 144 -10.27 -2.08 -5.60
N ALA A 145 -9.83 -3.30 -5.95
CA ALA A 145 -10.71 -4.35 -6.42
C ALA A 145 -11.71 -4.79 -5.33
N LEU A 146 -11.26 -4.94 -4.07
CA LEU A 146 -12.15 -5.26 -2.96
C LEU A 146 -13.16 -4.14 -2.70
N LEU A 147 -12.72 -2.89 -2.66
CA LEU A 147 -13.62 -1.74 -2.50
C LEU A 147 -14.66 -1.66 -3.62
N GLY A 148 -14.22 -1.87 -4.87
CA GLY A 148 -15.11 -1.87 -6.03
C GLY A 148 -16.19 -2.96 -5.97
N GLN A 149 -15.86 -4.15 -5.46
CA GLN A 149 -16.78 -5.26 -5.29
C GLN A 149 -17.76 -5.04 -4.13
N GLN A 150 -17.27 -4.53 -2.99
CA GLN A 150 -18.03 -4.42 -1.75
C GLN A 150 -18.86 -3.12 -1.63
N ALA A 151 -18.60 -2.12 -2.47
CA ALA A 151 -19.31 -0.85 -2.43
C ALA A 151 -20.72 -0.99 -3.05
N PRO A 152 -21.82 -0.79 -2.25
CA PRO A 152 -23.16 -0.78 -2.78
C PRO A 152 -23.30 0.30 -3.87
N ARG A 153 -24.05 0.02 -4.93
CA ARG A 153 -24.14 0.92 -6.11
C ARG A 153 -24.65 2.32 -5.76
N ASP A 154 -25.61 2.42 -4.87
CA ASP A 154 -26.21 3.66 -4.35
C ASP A 154 -25.31 4.44 -3.40
N LEU A 155 -24.39 3.75 -2.68
CA LEU A 155 -23.46 4.33 -1.69
C LEU A 155 -22.01 4.42 -2.18
N ARG A 156 -21.74 4.07 -3.45
CA ARG A 156 -20.37 3.98 -3.98
C ARG A 156 -19.58 5.27 -3.81
N GLY A 157 -20.21 6.43 -3.99
CA GLY A 157 -19.56 7.73 -3.76
C GLY A 157 -19.12 7.92 -2.31
N SER A 158 -20.00 7.60 -1.34
CA SER A 158 -19.67 7.68 0.10
C SER A 158 -18.57 6.74 0.49
N VAL A 159 -18.58 5.48 -0.01
CA VAL A 159 -17.57 4.48 0.25
C VAL A 159 -16.21 4.92 -0.30
N MET A 160 -16.15 5.37 -1.56
CA MET A 160 -14.90 5.86 -2.17
C MET A 160 -14.39 7.13 -1.49
N GLY A 161 -15.28 8.00 -1.02
CA GLY A 161 -14.92 9.19 -0.23
C GLY A 161 -14.23 8.83 1.09
N VAL A 162 -14.77 7.84 1.83
CA VAL A 162 -14.13 7.35 3.07
C VAL A 162 -12.80 6.66 2.75
N ALA A 163 -12.71 5.87 1.69
CA ALA A 163 -11.45 5.25 1.26
C ALA A 163 -10.39 6.31 0.95
N ALA A 164 -10.75 7.43 0.31
CA ALA A 164 -9.84 8.53 0.05
C ALA A 164 -9.36 9.22 1.35
N ILE A 165 -10.24 9.36 2.35
CA ILE A 165 -9.83 9.87 3.67
C ILE A 165 -8.86 8.91 4.34
N CYS A 166 -9.12 7.60 4.34
CA CYS A 166 -8.21 6.60 4.88
C CYS A 166 -6.84 6.66 4.16
N ALA A 167 -6.84 6.81 2.85
CA ALA A 167 -5.62 6.98 2.05
C ALA A 167 -4.83 8.24 2.46
N ALA A 168 -5.52 9.39 2.66
CA ALA A 168 -4.88 10.62 3.12
C ALA A 168 -4.30 10.49 4.54
N LEU A 169 -5.00 9.80 5.43
CA LEU A 169 -4.49 9.47 6.77
C LEU A 169 -3.25 8.56 6.69
N GLY A 170 -3.22 7.61 5.75
CA GLY A 170 -2.04 6.79 5.46
C GLY A 170 -0.83 7.62 5.05
N VAL A 171 -1.02 8.63 4.18
CA VAL A 171 0.03 9.57 3.80
C VAL A 171 0.55 10.36 5.01
N LEU A 172 -0.36 10.94 5.81
CA LEU A 172 0.02 11.70 7.02
C LEU A 172 0.76 10.84 8.03
N PHE A 173 0.27 9.64 8.31
CA PHE A 173 0.92 8.69 9.20
C PHE A 173 2.33 8.35 8.72
N SER A 174 2.45 7.98 7.44
CA SER A 174 3.72 7.53 6.87
C SER A 174 4.75 8.66 6.75
N THR A 175 4.33 9.88 6.43
CA THR A 175 5.23 11.05 6.42
C THR A 175 5.68 11.43 7.81
N SER A 176 4.76 11.50 8.77
CA SER A 176 5.07 11.97 10.12
C SER A 176 5.93 10.97 10.90
N LEU A 177 5.43 9.73 11.03
CA LEU A 177 6.15 8.68 11.76
C LEU A 177 7.36 8.19 10.99
N GLY A 178 7.25 8.07 9.65
CA GLY A 178 8.37 7.70 8.80
C GLY A 178 9.51 8.72 8.86
N GLY A 179 9.20 10.02 8.81
CA GLY A 179 10.19 11.06 8.97
C GLY A 179 10.88 11.01 10.34
N TRP A 180 10.10 10.85 11.40
CA TRP A 180 10.67 10.72 12.75
C TRP A 180 11.60 9.49 12.87
N LEU A 181 11.20 8.33 12.33
CA LEU A 181 12.03 7.12 12.33
C LEU A 181 13.29 7.26 11.47
N PHE A 182 13.18 7.97 10.35
CA PHE A 182 14.32 8.26 9.47
C PHE A 182 15.39 9.11 10.17
N ASP A 183 14.96 10.13 10.92
CA ASP A 183 15.85 11.08 11.57
C ASP A 183 16.41 10.55 12.90
N HIS A 184 15.65 9.77 13.69
CA HIS A 184 16.00 9.40 15.06
C HIS A 184 16.40 7.93 15.23
N TRP A 185 16.11 7.07 14.27
CA TRP A 185 16.47 5.66 14.37
C TRP A 185 17.45 5.25 13.26
N ARG A 186 16.98 5.16 12.02
CA ARG A 186 17.81 4.83 10.86
C ARG A 186 17.07 5.13 9.54
N ALA A 187 17.84 5.34 8.47
CA ALA A 187 17.28 5.65 7.15
C ALA A 187 16.35 4.55 6.58
N GLY A 188 16.57 3.27 6.94
CA GLY A 188 15.66 2.16 6.62
C GLY A 188 14.40 2.08 7.51
N GLY A 189 14.30 2.89 8.58
CA GLY A 189 13.21 2.88 9.55
C GLY A 189 11.81 3.01 8.96
N PRO A 190 11.55 3.94 8.03
CA PRO A 190 10.26 4.08 7.36
C PRO A 190 9.80 2.80 6.66
N PHE A 191 10.72 2.06 6.03
CA PHE A 191 10.43 0.78 5.36
C PHE A 191 10.05 -0.30 6.36
N VAL A 192 10.76 -0.40 7.49
CA VAL A 192 10.40 -1.33 8.57
C VAL A 192 9.03 -1.00 9.15
N MET A 193 8.74 0.27 9.37
CA MET A 193 7.42 0.72 9.83
C MET A 193 6.31 0.24 8.89
N ILE A 194 6.46 0.47 7.59
CA ILE A 194 5.48 0.04 6.59
C ILE A 194 5.39 -1.49 6.53
N ALA A 195 6.49 -2.21 6.66
CA ALA A 195 6.47 -3.67 6.74
C ALA A 195 5.60 -4.15 7.92
N VAL A 196 5.75 -3.53 9.09
CA VAL A 196 4.92 -3.84 10.29
C VAL A 196 3.46 -3.50 10.02
N VAL A 197 3.15 -2.35 9.43
CA VAL A 197 1.76 -1.98 9.12
C VAL A 197 1.13 -2.95 8.13
N ASN A 198 1.85 -3.35 7.07
CA ASN A 198 1.40 -4.38 6.13
C ASN A 198 1.17 -5.72 6.84
N ALA A 199 2.06 -6.14 7.74
CA ALA A 199 1.92 -7.36 8.52
C ALA A 199 0.68 -7.32 9.45
N LEU A 200 0.41 -6.19 10.09
CA LEU A 200 -0.79 -6.02 10.91
C LEU A 200 -2.07 -6.12 10.06
N VAL A 201 -2.10 -5.48 8.89
CA VAL A 201 -3.25 -5.58 7.98
C VAL A 201 -3.36 -6.97 7.39
N LEU A 202 -2.25 -7.68 7.15
CA LEU A 202 -2.25 -9.10 6.78
C LEU A 202 -2.98 -9.95 7.84
N LEU A 203 -2.70 -9.74 9.14
CA LEU A 203 -3.39 -10.46 10.22
C LEU A 203 -4.90 -10.17 10.22
N VAL A 204 -5.29 -8.91 10.03
CA VAL A 204 -6.71 -8.52 9.88
C VAL A 204 -7.33 -9.19 8.65
N ALA A 205 -6.63 -9.20 7.52
CA ALA A 205 -7.11 -9.84 6.29
C ALA A 205 -7.29 -11.35 6.46
N LEU A 206 -6.36 -12.03 7.13
CA LEU A 206 -6.48 -13.44 7.51
C LEU A 206 -7.70 -13.68 8.40
N TRP A 207 -7.89 -12.86 9.43
CA TRP A 207 -9.06 -12.96 10.29
C TRP A 207 -10.38 -12.78 9.52
N VAL A 208 -10.46 -11.76 8.65
CA VAL A 208 -11.64 -11.58 7.78
C VAL A 208 -11.84 -12.76 6.87
N ARG A 209 -10.77 -13.32 6.28
CA ARG A 209 -10.83 -14.49 5.38
C ARG A 209 -11.37 -15.73 6.09
N LEU A 210 -11.01 -15.92 7.36
CA LEU A 210 -11.44 -17.09 8.14
C LEU A 210 -12.86 -16.93 8.72
N THR A 211 -13.33 -15.70 8.90
CA THR A 211 -14.62 -15.42 9.56
C THR A 211 -15.74 -14.99 8.61
N THR A 212 -15.45 -14.79 7.32
CA THR A 212 -16.46 -14.44 6.31
C THR A 212 -16.57 -15.50 5.22
N PRO A 213 -17.77 -15.74 4.66
CA PRO A 213 -17.96 -16.66 3.55
C PRO A 213 -17.09 -16.25 2.35
N THR A 214 -16.65 -17.25 1.57
CA THR A 214 -15.89 -17.00 0.35
C THR A 214 -16.82 -16.46 -0.74
N GLU A 215 -16.50 -15.30 -1.28
CA GLU A 215 -17.19 -14.73 -2.44
C GLU A 215 -16.33 -14.99 -3.69
N ARG A 216 -16.82 -15.80 -4.61
CA ARG A 216 -16.15 -15.96 -5.90
C ARG A 216 -16.35 -14.70 -6.74
N PRO A 217 -15.35 -14.28 -7.54
CA PRO A 217 -15.57 -13.24 -8.53
C PRO A 217 -16.73 -13.65 -9.45
N ASP A 218 -17.71 -12.77 -9.63
CA ASP A 218 -18.77 -12.99 -10.63
C ASP A 218 -18.12 -13.08 -12.01
N ARG A 219 -18.44 -14.16 -12.73
CA ARG A 219 -18.01 -14.37 -14.12
C ARG A 219 -18.80 -13.48 -15.06
#